data_eea6dacf36ab7c3a005fb5646390af4e
#
_entry.id   eea6dacf36ab7c3a005fb5646390af4e
#
_cell.length_a   1.000
_cell.length_b   1.000
_cell.length_c   1.000
_cell.angle_alpha   90.00
_cell.angle_beta   90.00
_cell.angle_gamma   90.00
#
_symmetry.space_group_name_H-M   'P 1'
#
loop_
_entity.id
_entity.type
_entity.pdbx_description
1 polymer ?
#
loop_
_entity_poly.entity_id
_entity_poly.type
_entity_poly.pdbx_seq_one_letter_code
_entity_poly.pdbx_strand_id
1 'polypeptide(L)'
;YLGFIPTPAGAKEHIVTSATINNYVRLKIMPAPVKRKYHRVHIAYLVMILTMKQSLSISDVQKVIPPMDSSEDEVLSVYEDYSEKFRRLALFFNQQVQSAAEGVSSTEQSSDNAVELLVIESALIAGFSKILAEKLIRLCGADTEDVLAAEQAKEE
;
A
#
# COMPACT_ATOMS: atom_id res chain seq x y z
N TYR A 1 7.19 -4.79 10.78
CA TYR A 1 6.35 -4.65 9.58
C TYR A 1 6.10 -3.19 9.16
N LEU A 2 6.03 -2.24 10.08
CA LEU A 2 5.71 -0.84 9.77
C LEU A 2 6.91 0.11 9.82
N GLY A 3 8.10 -0.39 10.18
CA GLY A 3 9.30 0.44 10.36
C GLY A 3 9.86 1.09 9.09
N PHE A 4 9.41 0.68 7.90
CA PHE A 4 9.80 1.30 6.63
C PHE A 4 8.87 2.46 6.22
N ILE A 5 7.74 2.68 6.92
CA ILE A 5 6.87 3.82 6.65
C ILE A 5 7.56 5.07 7.22
N PRO A 6 7.93 6.04 6.37
CA PRO A 6 8.60 7.24 6.86
C PRO A 6 7.67 8.03 7.78
N THR A 7 8.13 8.29 9.00
CA THR A 7 7.48 9.23 9.91
C THR A 7 7.91 10.65 9.54
N PRO A 8 6.99 11.61 9.41
CA PRO A 8 7.35 13.00 9.17
C PRO A 8 8.34 13.50 10.22
N ALA A 9 9.38 14.22 9.82
CA ALA A 9 10.37 14.78 10.73
C ALA A 9 9.68 15.63 11.81
N GLY A 10 9.85 15.28 13.09
CA GLY A 10 9.23 15.97 14.23
C GLY A 10 7.88 15.40 14.71
N ALA A 11 7.30 14.40 14.07
CA ALA A 11 6.14 13.69 14.60
C ALA A 11 6.60 12.71 15.70
N LYS A 12 6.05 12.84 16.91
CA LYS A 12 6.17 11.80 17.92
C LYS A 12 5.63 10.49 17.33
N GLU A 13 6.41 9.45 17.40
CA GLU A 13 6.36 8.12 16.75
C GLU A 13 5.02 7.34 16.83
N HIS A 14 3.91 7.91 16.51
CA HIS A 14 2.67 7.14 16.41
C HIS A 14 2.20 7.07 14.96
N ILE A 15 2.62 6.01 14.26
CA ILE A 15 2.08 5.65 12.92
C ILE A 15 0.56 5.51 12.99
N VAL A 16 0.02 5.16 14.15
CA VAL A 16 -1.41 4.97 14.41
C VAL A 16 -1.80 5.60 15.74
N THR A 17 -2.81 6.46 15.71
CA THR A 17 -3.45 7.01 16.91
C THR A 17 -4.80 6.36 17.14
N SER A 18 -5.32 6.42 18.37
CA SER A 18 -6.70 5.98 18.66
C SER A 18 -7.74 6.69 17.78
N ALA A 19 -7.51 7.96 17.45
CA ALA A 19 -8.37 8.72 16.54
C ALA A 19 -8.37 8.13 15.13
N THR A 20 -7.19 7.71 14.63
CA THR A 20 -7.05 7.05 13.32
C THR A 20 -7.82 5.74 13.28
N ILE A 21 -7.69 4.90 14.30
CA ILE A 21 -8.40 3.62 14.39
C ILE A 21 -9.92 3.85 14.46
N ASN A 22 -10.37 4.77 15.31
CA ASN A 22 -11.78 5.11 15.41
C ASN A 22 -12.37 5.62 14.09
N ASN A 23 -11.57 6.35 13.30
CA ASN A 23 -11.97 6.79 11.98
C ASN A 23 -12.15 5.61 11.01
N TYR A 24 -11.25 4.62 11.03
CA TYR A 24 -11.40 3.42 10.17
C TYR A 24 -12.61 2.58 10.55
N VAL A 25 -12.91 2.44 11.85
CA VAL A 25 -14.15 1.78 12.33
C VAL A 25 -15.38 2.55 11.86
N ARG A 26 -15.37 3.89 11.99
CA ARG A 26 -16.49 4.76 11.55
C ARG A 26 -16.73 4.69 10.05
N LEU A 27 -15.66 4.62 9.26
CA LEU A 27 -15.71 4.46 7.80
C LEU A 27 -16.05 3.03 7.36
N LYS A 28 -16.27 2.12 8.32
CA LYS A 28 -16.60 0.72 8.05
C LYS A 28 -15.54 0.00 7.19
N ILE A 29 -14.25 0.33 7.36
CA ILE A 29 -13.13 -0.35 6.70
C ILE A 29 -12.49 -1.42 7.59
N MET A 30 -12.75 -1.39 8.89
CA MET A 30 -12.35 -2.44 9.82
C MET A 30 -13.43 -2.64 10.90
N PRO A 31 -13.55 -3.84 11.47
CA PRO A 31 -14.50 -4.10 12.54
C PRO A 31 -14.16 -3.32 13.83
N ALA A 32 -15.19 -3.07 14.64
CA ALA A 32 -15.02 -2.44 15.96
C ALA A 32 -14.35 -3.44 16.94
N PRO A 33 -13.57 -2.94 17.92
CA PRO A 33 -12.97 -3.81 18.94
C PRO A 33 -14.03 -4.51 19.76
N VAL A 34 -13.84 -5.81 20.03
CA VAL A 34 -14.77 -6.62 20.83
C VAL A 34 -14.44 -6.41 22.31
N LYS A 35 -15.40 -5.97 23.11
CA LYS A 35 -15.23 -5.67 24.56
C LYS A 35 -14.01 -4.76 24.83
N ARG A 36 -13.78 -3.76 23.97
CA ARG A 36 -12.63 -2.84 24.02
C ARG A 36 -11.26 -3.51 23.83
N LYS A 37 -11.22 -4.72 23.25
CA LYS A 37 -9.98 -5.43 22.93
C LYS A 37 -9.83 -5.62 21.43
N TYR A 38 -8.60 -5.44 20.96
CA TYR A 38 -8.21 -5.74 19.57
C TYR A 38 -7.73 -7.18 19.50
N HIS A 39 -8.26 -7.94 18.55
CA HIS A 39 -7.90 -9.32 18.25
C HIS A 39 -7.01 -9.37 16.99
N ARG A 40 -6.52 -10.56 16.62
CA ARG A 40 -5.66 -10.78 15.46
C ARG A 40 -6.24 -10.19 14.17
N VAL A 41 -7.54 -10.36 13.97
CA VAL A 41 -8.28 -9.84 12.82
C VAL A 41 -8.17 -8.31 12.71
N HIS A 42 -8.27 -7.57 13.80
CA HIS A 42 -8.14 -6.11 13.79
C HIS A 42 -6.72 -5.67 13.43
N ILE A 43 -5.71 -6.42 13.88
CA ILE A 43 -4.30 -6.15 13.53
C ILE A 43 -4.06 -6.43 12.04
N ALA A 44 -4.64 -7.50 11.49
CA ALA A 44 -4.58 -7.80 10.08
C ALA A 44 -5.13 -6.65 9.23
N TYR A 45 -6.35 -6.17 9.54
CA TYR A 45 -6.92 -4.98 8.88
C TYR A 45 -6.01 -3.76 8.99
N LEU A 46 -5.52 -3.44 10.19
CA LEU A 46 -4.67 -2.27 10.40
C LEU A 46 -3.39 -2.33 9.56
N VAL A 47 -2.72 -3.47 9.52
CA VAL A 47 -1.49 -3.62 8.71
C VAL A 47 -1.80 -3.43 7.23
N MET A 48 -2.84 -4.10 6.69
CA MET A 48 -3.24 -3.95 5.29
C MET A 48 -3.61 -2.50 4.95
N ILE A 49 -4.44 -1.85 5.77
CA ILE A 49 -4.86 -0.46 5.55
C ILE A 49 -3.66 0.48 5.57
N LEU A 50 -2.81 0.41 6.60
CA LEU A 50 -1.71 1.34 6.79
C LEU A 50 -0.65 1.26 5.70
N THR A 51 -0.40 0.08 5.17
CA THR A 51 0.56 -0.11 4.07
C THR A 51 -0.02 0.32 2.73
N MET A 52 -1.25 -0.11 2.40
CA MET A 52 -1.85 0.21 1.10
C MET A 52 -2.24 1.69 0.96
N LYS A 53 -2.63 2.37 2.06
CA LYS A 53 -2.95 3.80 2.02
C LYS A 53 -1.77 4.71 1.68
N GLN A 54 -0.54 4.19 1.64
CA GLN A 54 0.62 4.97 1.19
C GLN A 54 0.53 5.32 -0.30
N SER A 55 -0.15 4.49 -1.08
CA SER A 55 -0.30 4.67 -2.53
C SER A 55 -1.75 4.77 -2.99
N LEU A 56 -2.72 4.23 -2.24
CA LEU A 56 -4.13 4.17 -2.60
C LEU A 56 -4.98 5.08 -1.71
N SER A 57 -6.10 5.56 -2.25
CA SER A 57 -7.13 6.22 -1.47
C SER A 57 -7.79 5.24 -0.50
N ILE A 58 -8.39 5.74 0.59
CA ILE A 58 -9.10 4.89 1.56
C ILE A 58 -10.28 4.15 0.90
N SER A 59 -10.97 4.78 -0.05
CA SER A 59 -12.04 4.15 -0.81
C SER A 59 -11.55 3.01 -1.70
N ASP A 60 -10.33 3.11 -2.25
CA ASP A 60 -9.75 2.04 -3.05
C ASP A 60 -9.22 0.91 -2.18
N VAL A 61 -8.61 1.23 -1.04
CA VAL A 61 -8.22 0.23 -0.04
C VAL A 61 -9.44 -0.60 0.40
N GLN A 62 -10.59 0.04 0.63
CA GLN A 62 -11.83 -0.64 1.03
C GLN A 62 -12.33 -1.65 -0.01
N LYS A 63 -12.03 -1.46 -1.30
CA LYS A 63 -12.41 -2.39 -2.37
C LYS A 63 -11.51 -3.62 -2.45
N VAL A 64 -10.32 -3.56 -1.86
CA VAL A 64 -9.28 -4.59 -1.99
C VAL A 64 -9.16 -5.46 -0.74
N ILE A 65 -9.41 -4.90 0.44
CA ILE A 65 -9.38 -5.65 1.70
C ILE A 65 -10.67 -6.46 1.89
N PRO A 66 -10.66 -7.53 2.71
CA PRO A 66 -11.87 -8.29 3.01
C PRO A 66 -13.00 -7.41 3.53
N PRO A 67 -14.26 -7.66 3.13
CA PRO A 67 -15.43 -7.00 3.73
C PRO A 67 -15.51 -7.20 5.24
N MET A 68 -16.15 -6.27 5.96
CA MET A 68 -16.24 -6.33 7.42
C MET A 68 -17.06 -7.49 7.98
N ASP A 69 -17.92 -8.08 7.16
CA ASP A 69 -18.76 -9.24 7.46
C ASP A 69 -18.10 -10.58 7.10
N SER A 70 -16.86 -10.54 6.58
CA SER A 70 -16.05 -11.75 6.39
C SER A 70 -15.76 -12.44 7.72
N SER A 71 -15.68 -13.76 7.68
CA SER A 71 -15.28 -14.55 8.84
C SER A 71 -13.84 -14.26 9.27
N GLU A 72 -13.49 -14.51 10.53
CA GLU A 72 -12.12 -14.31 11.03
C GLU A 72 -11.11 -15.16 10.24
N ASP A 73 -11.45 -16.40 9.91
CA ASP A 73 -10.58 -17.30 9.16
C ASP A 73 -10.31 -16.79 7.74
N GLU A 74 -11.33 -16.26 7.08
CA GLU A 74 -11.23 -15.66 5.75
C GLU A 74 -10.30 -14.43 5.75
N VAL A 75 -10.47 -13.54 6.72
CA VAL A 75 -9.60 -12.37 6.88
C VAL A 75 -8.16 -12.76 7.14
N LEU A 76 -7.94 -13.77 7.99
CA LEU A 76 -6.60 -14.23 8.32
C LEU A 76 -5.94 -14.93 7.14
N SER A 77 -6.68 -15.70 6.33
CA SER A 77 -6.18 -16.29 5.09
C SER A 77 -5.72 -15.24 4.09
N VAL A 78 -6.55 -14.22 3.84
CA VAL A 78 -6.16 -13.08 2.97
C VAL A 78 -4.94 -12.34 3.53
N TYR A 79 -4.86 -12.18 4.84
CA TYR A 79 -3.71 -11.55 5.48
C TYR A 79 -2.42 -12.38 5.36
N GLU A 80 -2.50 -13.70 5.39
CA GLU A 80 -1.35 -14.57 5.18
C GLU A 80 -0.79 -14.43 3.76
N ASP A 81 -1.65 -14.48 2.74
CA ASP A 81 -1.28 -14.23 1.34
C ASP A 81 -0.68 -12.82 1.15
N TYR A 82 -1.31 -11.83 1.78
CA TYR A 82 -0.81 -10.46 1.79
C TYR A 82 0.60 -10.38 2.41
N SER A 83 0.80 -11.01 3.58
CA SER A 83 2.07 -10.99 4.31
C SER A 83 3.21 -11.64 3.53
N GLU A 84 2.93 -12.72 2.80
CA GLU A 84 3.90 -13.37 1.93
C GLU A 84 4.32 -12.46 0.77
N LYS A 85 3.34 -11.89 0.07
CA LYS A 85 3.60 -10.93 -1.01
C LYS A 85 4.40 -9.71 -0.51
N PHE A 86 3.99 -9.17 0.63
CA PHE A 86 4.67 -8.03 1.26
C PHE A 86 6.13 -8.34 1.57
N ARG A 87 6.42 -9.50 2.20
CA ARG A 87 7.79 -9.90 2.53
C ARG A 87 8.65 -10.04 1.28
N ARG A 88 8.13 -10.67 0.23
CA ARG A 88 8.84 -10.83 -1.04
C ARG A 88 9.17 -9.49 -1.69
N LEU A 89 8.21 -8.57 -1.73
CA LEU A 89 8.40 -7.24 -2.30
C LEU A 89 9.36 -6.38 -1.45
N ALA A 90 9.32 -6.51 -0.13
CA ALA A 90 10.24 -5.80 0.77
C ALA A 90 11.70 -6.27 0.58
N LEU A 91 11.92 -7.57 0.37
CA LEU A 91 13.25 -8.09 0.03
C LEU A 91 13.75 -7.56 -1.31
N PHE A 92 12.89 -7.58 -2.33
CA PHE A 92 13.23 -7.02 -3.64
C PHE A 92 13.57 -5.52 -3.53
N PHE A 93 12.77 -4.75 -2.81
CA PHE A 93 13.01 -3.32 -2.58
C PHE A 93 14.36 -3.07 -1.88
N ASN A 94 14.67 -3.84 -0.83
CA ASN A 94 15.96 -3.72 -0.14
C ASN A 94 17.15 -3.99 -1.08
N GLN A 95 17.05 -4.96 -1.97
CA GLN A 95 18.07 -5.23 -2.97
C GLN A 95 18.25 -4.03 -3.92
N GLN A 96 17.14 -3.42 -4.37
CA GLN A 96 17.20 -2.22 -5.22
C GLN A 96 17.88 -1.05 -4.50
N VAL A 97 17.55 -0.83 -3.22
CA VAL A 97 18.19 0.23 -2.40
C VAL A 97 19.70 -0.01 -2.27
N GLN A 98 20.12 -1.25 -2.01
CA GLN A 98 21.55 -1.60 -1.91
C GLN A 98 22.29 -1.37 -3.24
N SER A 99 21.72 -1.84 -4.36
CA SER A 99 22.31 -1.63 -5.68
C SER A 99 22.42 -0.15 -6.05
N ALA A 100 21.40 0.65 -5.70
CA ALA A 100 21.44 2.09 -5.91
C ALA A 100 22.54 2.77 -5.08
N ALA A 101 22.67 2.38 -3.80
CA ALA A 101 23.69 2.92 -2.90
C ALA A 101 25.11 2.56 -3.37
N GLU A 102 25.35 1.33 -3.87
CA GLU A 102 26.62 0.91 -4.44
C GLU A 102 26.95 1.71 -5.72
N GLY A 103 25.99 1.94 -6.59
CA GLY A 103 26.15 2.75 -7.80
C GLY A 103 26.56 4.19 -7.50
N VAL A 104 25.97 4.81 -6.48
CA VAL A 104 26.33 6.17 -6.02
C VAL A 104 27.73 6.21 -5.39
N SER A 105 28.10 5.18 -4.62
CA SER A 105 29.39 5.14 -3.91
C SER A 105 30.58 4.86 -4.82
N SER A 106 30.37 4.21 -5.96
CA SER A 106 31.45 3.83 -6.88
C SER A 106 31.84 4.92 -7.89
N THR A 107 31.10 6.02 -7.96
CA THR A 107 31.32 7.08 -8.95
C THR A 107 31.98 8.29 -8.26
N GLU A 108 33.30 8.44 -8.40
CA GLU A 108 34.10 9.56 -7.83
C GLU A 108 33.79 10.94 -8.46
N GLN A 109 33.03 11.01 -9.54
CA GLN A 109 32.66 12.26 -10.23
C GLN A 109 31.17 12.32 -10.49
N SER A 110 30.51 13.29 -9.88
CA SER A 110 29.09 13.70 -10.03
C SER A 110 28.04 12.96 -9.21
N SER A 111 28.24 12.84 -7.89
CA SER A 111 27.27 12.20 -6.99
C SER A 111 25.89 12.86 -6.97
N ASP A 112 25.79 14.18 -7.08
CA ASP A 112 24.53 14.90 -6.97
C ASP A 112 23.57 14.58 -8.13
N ASN A 113 24.06 14.56 -9.36
CA ASN A 113 23.23 14.25 -10.54
C ASN A 113 22.77 12.77 -10.56
N ALA A 114 23.59 11.83 -10.08
CA ALA A 114 23.24 10.42 -9.99
C ALA A 114 22.10 10.18 -8.97
N VAL A 115 22.15 10.84 -7.83
CA VAL A 115 21.09 10.77 -6.81
C VAL A 115 19.77 11.38 -7.33
N GLU A 116 19.83 12.53 -7.99
CA GLU A 116 18.66 13.16 -8.60
C GLU A 116 17.98 12.25 -9.64
N LEU A 117 18.75 11.59 -10.50
CA LEU A 117 18.22 10.64 -11.49
C LEU A 117 17.55 9.44 -10.83
N LEU A 118 18.13 8.88 -9.78
CA LEU A 118 17.53 7.78 -9.00
C LEU A 118 16.22 8.20 -8.32
N VAL A 119 16.14 9.44 -7.83
CA VAL A 119 14.91 9.99 -7.25
C VAL A 119 13.82 10.09 -8.32
N ILE A 120 14.16 10.63 -9.49
CA ILE A 120 13.23 10.76 -10.62
C ILE A 120 12.74 9.37 -11.07
N GLU A 121 13.62 8.41 -11.26
CA GLU A 121 13.28 7.05 -11.65
C GLU A 121 12.34 6.39 -10.62
N SER A 122 12.69 6.48 -9.34
CA SER A 122 11.86 5.94 -8.25
C SER A 122 10.48 6.57 -8.20
N ALA A 123 10.38 7.88 -8.41
CA ALA A 123 9.11 8.59 -8.43
C ALA A 123 8.24 8.18 -9.64
N LEU A 124 8.84 7.98 -10.81
CA LEU A 124 8.13 7.50 -12.01
C LEU A 124 7.61 6.07 -11.82
N ILE A 125 8.44 5.16 -11.29
CA ILE A 125 8.03 3.78 -10.98
C ILE A 125 6.85 3.78 -10.00
N ALA A 126 6.92 4.57 -8.93
CA ALA A 126 5.83 4.69 -7.95
C ALA A 126 4.54 5.22 -8.59
N GLY A 127 4.65 6.23 -9.46
CA GLY A 127 3.52 6.81 -10.20
C GLY A 127 2.86 5.80 -11.12
N PHE A 128 3.62 5.09 -11.95
CA PHE A 128 3.09 4.06 -12.84
C PHE A 128 2.48 2.88 -12.08
N SER A 129 3.12 2.44 -10.99
CA SER A 129 2.59 1.38 -10.13
C SER A 129 1.25 1.76 -9.50
N LYS A 130 1.11 3.01 -9.06
CA LYS A 130 -0.16 3.55 -8.54
C LYS A 130 -1.24 3.55 -9.61
N ILE A 131 -0.97 4.08 -10.81
CA ILE A 131 -1.92 4.13 -11.93
C ILE A 131 -2.38 2.71 -12.30
N LEU A 132 -1.45 1.76 -12.36
CA LEU A 132 -1.78 0.35 -12.64
C LEU A 132 -2.71 -0.21 -11.56
N ALA A 133 -2.40 0.01 -10.27
CA ALA A 133 -3.25 -0.47 -9.17
C ALA A 133 -4.66 0.12 -9.24
N GLU A 134 -4.80 1.43 -9.49
CA GLU A 134 -6.09 2.10 -9.65
C GLU A 134 -6.89 1.57 -10.85
N LYS A 135 -6.22 1.29 -11.98
CA LYS A 135 -6.88 0.66 -13.14
C LYS A 135 -7.36 -0.76 -12.81
N LEU A 136 -6.54 -1.58 -12.16
CA LEU A 136 -6.92 -2.94 -11.75
C LEU A 136 -8.09 -2.95 -10.77
N ILE A 137 -8.15 -2.00 -9.82
CA ILE A 137 -9.28 -1.86 -8.89
C ILE A 137 -10.58 -1.54 -9.64
N ARG A 138 -10.52 -0.74 -10.70
CA ARG A 138 -11.70 -0.45 -11.54
C ARG A 138 -12.19 -1.68 -12.30
N LEU A 139 -11.26 -2.56 -12.71
CA LEU A 139 -11.59 -3.83 -13.37
C LEU A 139 -12.18 -4.87 -12.39
N CYS A 140 -11.80 -4.81 -11.10
CA CYS A 140 -12.37 -5.66 -10.05
C CYS A 140 -13.81 -5.23 -9.70
N GLY A 141 -14.77 -5.46 -10.56
CA GLY A 141 -16.18 -5.13 -10.30
C GLY A 141 -16.95 -4.53 -11.48
N ALA A 142 -16.28 -4.35 -12.62
CA ALA A 142 -16.92 -4.04 -13.88
C ALA A 142 -16.87 -5.28 -14.78
N ASP A 143 -17.92 -5.57 -15.50
CA ASP A 143 -17.85 -6.51 -16.62
C ASP A 143 -16.76 -6.03 -17.57
N THR A 144 -15.85 -6.93 -17.93
CA THR A 144 -14.67 -6.61 -18.76
C THR A 144 -15.01 -5.96 -20.09
N GLU A 145 -16.22 -6.21 -20.62
CA GLU A 145 -16.74 -5.62 -21.85
C GLU A 145 -17.04 -4.11 -21.70
N ASP A 146 -17.59 -3.69 -20.56
CA ASP A 146 -17.91 -2.27 -20.31
C ASP A 146 -16.67 -1.39 -20.16
N VAL A 147 -15.60 -1.95 -19.64
CA VAL A 147 -14.33 -1.20 -19.42
C VAL A 147 -13.56 -1.04 -20.73
N LEU A 148 -13.54 -2.07 -21.58
CA LEU A 148 -12.91 -2.02 -22.90
C LEU A 148 -13.67 -1.07 -23.84
N ALA A 149 -15.01 -1.07 -23.80
CA ALA A 149 -15.83 -0.15 -24.59
C ALA A 149 -15.62 1.33 -24.15
N ALA A 150 -15.46 1.59 -22.85
CA ALA A 150 -15.22 2.94 -22.33
C ALA A 150 -13.80 3.47 -22.62
N GLU A 151 -12.80 2.61 -22.80
CA GLU A 151 -11.46 3.01 -23.22
C GLU A 151 -11.39 3.29 -24.73
N GLN A 152 -12.06 2.50 -25.56
CA GLN A 152 -12.15 2.72 -27.02
C GLN A 152 -12.87 4.01 -27.38
N ALA A 153 -13.92 4.38 -26.63
CA ALA A 153 -14.66 5.62 -26.83
C ALA A 153 -13.89 6.91 -26.41
N LYS A 154 -12.70 6.80 -25.83
CA LYS A 154 -11.84 7.93 -25.45
C LYS A 154 -10.68 8.15 -26.42
N GLU A 155 -10.44 7.22 -27.32
CA GLU A 155 -9.40 7.29 -28.36
C GLU A 155 -9.95 7.80 -29.71
N GLU A 156 -11.27 7.96 -29.82
CA GLU A 156 -11.95 8.68 -30.92
C GLU A 156 -12.22 10.15 -30.56
#